data_c14f775c0095c6bd9b62abb3cfa8f5fd
#
_entry.id   c14f775c0095c6bd9b62abb3cfa8f5fd
#
_cell.length_a   1.000
_cell.length_b   1.000
_cell.length_c   1.000
_cell.angle_alpha   90.00
_cell.angle_beta   90.00
_cell.angle_gamma   90.00
#
_symmetry.space_group_name_H-M   'P 1'
#
loop_
_entity.id
_entity.type
_entity.pdbx_description
1 polymer ?
#
loop_
_entity_poly.entity_id
_entity_poly.type
_entity_poly.pdbx_seq_one_letter_code
_entity_poly.pdbx_strand_id
1 'polypeptide(L)'
;LAVKRAGALAGLKVEQLMNEASAAALACQSTNRDRNVTIMVLDLGGGTLEVTLAECFGKMVGIMAVDGDRKLGGQDMDEALAKYFLQSHGLEEDKLTPETKALLLKSAETCKRALTEEMTAEMTVQCDQINGQLTVTREKLKEIFAELFERMGAHVEAVLQSGRTRKDMVDYLIMVGGCCNMAVVQQTAKCILERSDVDAMNADYMVALGMGVAAGMKEENREVK
;
A
#
# COMPACT_ATOMS: atom_id res chain seq x y z
N LEU A 1 -2.19 -5.76 -22.27
CA LEU A 1 -2.45 -6.91 -23.14
C LEU A 1 -2.45 -8.24 -22.38
N ALA A 2 -1.47 -8.47 -21.46
CA ALA A 2 -1.32 -9.72 -20.71
C ALA A 2 -2.55 -10.04 -19.82
N VAL A 3 -3.07 -9.06 -19.08
CA VAL A 3 -4.23 -9.23 -18.19
C VAL A 3 -5.50 -9.61 -18.99
N LYS A 4 -5.73 -8.96 -20.14
CA LYS A 4 -6.87 -9.34 -21.02
C LYS A 4 -6.72 -10.78 -21.53
N ARG A 5 -5.51 -11.19 -21.90
CA ARG A 5 -5.24 -12.56 -22.34
C ARG A 5 -5.42 -13.58 -21.23
N ALA A 6 -4.96 -13.28 -20.02
CA ALA A 6 -5.16 -14.13 -18.85
C ALA A 6 -6.65 -14.31 -18.53
N GLY A 7 -7.44 -13.22 -18.56
CA GLY A 7 -8.89 -13.29 -18.40
C GLY A 7 -9.57 -14.16 -19.45
N ALA A 8 -9.18 -14.00 -20.73
CA ALA A 8 -9.73 -14.82 -21.82
C ALA A 8 -9.39 -16.31 -21.65
N LEU A 9 -8.17 -16.64 -21.20
CA LEU A 9 -7.75 -18.02 -20.90
C LEU A 9 -8.54 -18.62 -19.72
N ALA A 10 -8.97 -17.80 -18.78
CA ALA A 10 -9.84 -18.19 -17.67
C ALA A 10 -11.34 -18.23 -18.05
N GLY A 11 -11.69 -18.05 -19.34
CA GLY A 11 -13.07 -18.04 -19.82
C GLY A 11 -13.83 -16.75 -19.54
N LEU A 12 -13.15 -15.67 -19.11
CA LEU A 12 -13.75 -14.39 -18.78
C LEU A 12 -13.74 -13.45 -20.00
N LYS A 13 -14.83 -12.72 -20.22
CA LYS A 13 -14.90 -11.61 -21.18
C LYS A 13 -14.44 -10.33 -20.49
N VAL A 14 -13.20 -9.91 -20.73
CA VAL A 14 -12.64 -8.68 -20.18
C VAL A 14 -13.09 -7.49 -21.01
N GLU A 15 -14.09 -6.76 -20.55
CA GLU A 15 -14.65 -5.59 -21.22
C GLU A 15 -13.74 -4.37 -21.13
N GLN A 16 -13.13 -4.13 -19.95
CA GLN A 16 -12.29 -2.96 -19.67
C GLN A 16 -11.17 -3.32 -18.68
N LEU A 17 -10.06 -2.61 -18.80
CA LEU A 17 -9.01 -2.55 -17.78
C LEU A 17 -8.98 -1.12 -17.23
N MET A 18 -8.77 -1.02 -15.93
CA MET A 18 -8.65 0.26 -15.20
C MET A 18 -7.46 0.15 -14.26
N ASN A 19 -6.77 1.25 -14.06
CA ASN A 19 -5.73 1.38 -13.03
C ASN A 19 -6.39 1.35 -11.63
N GLU A 20 -5.74 0.72 -10.66
CA GLU A 20 -6.27 0.55 -9.30
C GLU A 20 -6.52 1.89 -8.60
N ALA A 21 -5.58 2.85 -8.72
CA ALA A 21 -5.73 4.17 -8.16
C ALA A 21 -6.92 4.93 -8.78
N SER A 22 -7.14 4.82 -10.09
CA SER A 22 -8.30 5.41 -10.76
C SER A 22 -9.62 4.80 -10.28
N ALA A 23 -9.64 3.48 -10.06
CA ALA A 23 -10.81 2.80 -9.52
C ALA A 23 -11.10 3.25 -8.08
N ALA A 24 -10.08 3.29 -7.22
CA ALA A 24 -10.21 3.74 -5.83
C ALA A 24 -10.71 5.21 -5.76
N ALA A 25 -10.14 6.10 -6.58
CA ALA A 25 -10.58 7.48 -6.67
C ALA A 25 -12.05 7.62 -7.13
N LEU A 26 -12.47 6.80 -8.10
CA LEU A 26 -13.84 6.77 -8.58
C LEU A 26 -14.83 6.28 -7.52
N ALA A 27 -14.45 5.29 -6.70
CA ALA A 27 -15.23 4.85 -5.56
C ALA A 27 -15.43 5.97 -4.54
N CYS A 28 -14.37 6.68 -4.18
CA CYS A 28 -14.43 7.84 -3.28
C CYS A 28 -15.34 8.93 -3.85
N GLN A 29 -15.18 9.27 -5.13
CA GLN A 29 -16.01 10.28 -5.79
C GLN A 29 -17.50 9.89 -5.83
N SER A 30 -17.82 8.61 -5.91
CA SER A 30 -19.22 8.15 -5.94
C SER A 30 -20.01 8.55 -4.68
N THR A 31 -19.31 8.74 -3.57
CA THR A 31 -19.88 9.22 -2.28
C THR A 31 -19.89 10.75 -2.15
N ASN A 32 -19.13 11.48 -3.01
CA ASN A 32 -18.92 12.92 -2.95
C ASN A 32 -19.30 13.63 -4.26
N ARG A 33 -20.41 13.27 -4.87
CA ARG A 33 -20.81 13.63 -6.26
C ARG A 33 -20.89 15.12 -6.56
N ASP A 34 -21.15 15.95 -5.57
CA ASP A 34 -21.44 17.38 -5.76
C ASP A 34 -20.23 18.30 -5.53
N ARG A 35 -19.05 17.72 -5.26
CA ARG A 35 -17.84 18.49 -4.98
C ARG A 35 -16.69 18.03 -5.85
N ASN A 36 -15.87 18.99 -6.28
CA ASN A 36 -14.56 18.68 -6.80
C ASN A 36 -13.67 18.33 -5.62
N VAL A 37 -12.95 17.21 -5.71
CA VAL A 37 -12.09 16.73 -4.64
C VAL A 37 -10.72 16.29 -5.19
N THR A 38 -9.70 16.59 -4.42
CA THR A 38 -8.32 16.12 -4.68
C THR A 38 -8.05 14.91 -3.80
N ILE A 39 -7.69 13.81 -4.43
CA ILE A 39 -7.52 12.52 -3.77
C ILE A 39 -6.07 12.08 -3.96
N MET A 40 -5.42 11.68 -2.87
CA MET A 40 -4.17 10.93 -2.92
C MET A 40 -4.47 9.46 -2.69
N VAL A 41 -4.02 8.62 -3.60
CA VAL A 41 -4.05 7.16 -3.45
C VAL A 41 -2.62 6.70 -3.17
N LEU A 42 -2.43 6.00 -2.05
CA LEU A 42 -1.18 5.38 -1.64
C LEU A 42 -1.38 3.87 -1.67
N ASP A 43 -0.81 3.22 -2.68
CA ASP A 43 -0.86 1.77 -2.84
C ASP A 43 0.45 1.16 -2.37
N LEU A 44 0.42 0.50 -1.19
CA LEU A 44 1.56 -0.18 -0.60
C LEU A 44 1.30 -1.67 -0.53
N GLY A 45 1.74 -2.35 -1.59
CA GLY A 45 1.59 -3.80 -1.76
C GLY A 45 2.71 -4.63 -1.13
N GLY A 46 2.85 -5.87 -1.62
CA GLY A 46 3.87 -6.80 -1.14
C GLY A 46 5.31 -6.43 -1.54
N GLY A 47 5.50 -5.71 -2.64
CA GLY A 47 6.85 -5.38 -3.14
C GLY A 47 6.96 -4.01 -3.81
N THR A 48 5.87 -3.25 -3.87
CA THR A 48 5.83 -1.97 -4.57
C THR A 48 5.05 -0.93 -3.81
N LEU A 49 5.48 0.33 -3.94
CA LEU A 49 4.73 1.52 -3.59
C LEU A 49 4.31 2.23 -4.89
N GLU A 50 3.05 2.61 -5.01
CA GLU A 50 2.56 3.60 -5.98
C GLU A 50 1.84 4.72 -5.24
N VAL A 51 2.17 5.96 -5.56
CA VAL A 51 1.49 7.15 -5.06
C VAL A 51 0.88 7.88 -6.24
N THR A 52 -0.43 8.07 -6.22
CA THR A 52 -1.18 8.73 -7.28
C THR A 52 -1.96 9.91 -6.71
N LEU A 53 -1.81 11.07 -7.35
CA LEU A 53 -2.64 12.24 -7.11
C LEU A 53 -3.70 12.35 -8.20
N ALA A 54 -4.95 12.42 -7.82
CA ALA A 54 -6.09 12.50 -8.72
C ALA A 54 -7.01 13.66 -8.35
N GLU A 55 -7.61 14.26 -9.34
CA GLU A 55 -8.68 15.26 -9.18
C GLU A 55 -9.98 14.70 -9.75
N CYS A 56 -11.05 14.83 -9.00
CA CYS A 56 -12.35 14.30 -9.37
C CYS A 56 -13.36 15.42 -9.61
N PHE A 57 -14.00 15.39 -10.78
CA PHE A 57 -15.02 16.34 -11.20
C PHE A 57 -16.28 15.57 -11.63
N GLY A 58 -17.34 15.63 -10.83
CA GLY A 58 -18.56 14.90 -11.13
C GLY A 58 -18.31 13.39 -11.32
N LYS A 59 -18.46 12.89 -12.55
CA LYS A 59 -18.20 11.48 -12.90
C LYS A 59 -16.79 11.25 -13.50
N MET A 60 -15.94 12.25 -13.57
CA MET A 60 -14.61 12.15 -14.18
C MET A 60 -13.52 12.12 -13.11
N VAL A 61 -12.53 11.29 -13.35
CA VAL A 61 -11.30 11.22 -12.55
C VAL A 61 -10.13 11.57 -13.47
N GLY A 62 -9.43 12.64 -13.14
CA GLY A 62 -8.19 13.07 -13.81
C GLY A 62 -6.98 12.73 -12.96
N ILE A 63 -6.03 11.95 -13.51
CA ILE A 63 -4.75 11.71 -12.84
C ILE A 63 -3.85 12.92 -13.06
N MET A 64 -3.41 13.55 -11.98
CA MET A 64 -2.53 14.72 -12.00
C MET A 64 -1.06 14.33 -11.99
N ALA A 65 -0.69 13.38 -11.13
CA ALA A 65 0.67 12.90 -10.99
C ALA A 65 0.70 11.46 -10.44
N VAL A 66 1.74 10.74 -10.81
CA VAL A 66 2.04 9.38 -10.28
C VAL A 66 3.53 9.28 -10.07
N ASP A 67 3.91 8.70 -8.96
CA ASP A 67 5.29 8.29 -8.67
C ASP A 67 5.28 7.01 -7.84
N GLY A 68 6.43 6.33 -7.68
CA GLY A 68 6.46 5.10 -6.92
C GLY A 68 7.81 4.42 -6.90
N ASP A 69 7.88 3.39 -6.08
CA ASP A 69 9.08 2.59 -5.86
C ASP A 69 8.79 1.10 -6.05
N ARG A 70 9.53 0.45 -6.94
CA ARG A 70 9.40 -0.98 -7.24
C ARG A 70 10.10 -1.89 -6.23
N LYS A 71 10.75 -1.31 -5.23
CA LYS A 71 11.46 -1.99 -4.15
C LYS A 71 11.10 -1.35 -2.80
N LEU A 72 9.82 -1.05 -2.62
CA LEU A 72 9.27 -0.59 -1.35
C LEU A 72 7.91 -1.24 -1.15
N GLY A 73 7.87 -2.25 -0.30
CA GLY A 73 6.65 -2.99 0.01
C GLY A 73 6.80 -3.90 1.22
N GLY A 74 5.86 -4.81 1.36
CA GLY A 74 5.83 -5.76 2.48
C GLY A 74 7.05 -6.64 2.59
N GLN A 75 7.68 -7.01 1.46
CA GLN A 75 8.91 -7.81 1.43
C GLN A 75 10.10 -7.02 1.99
N ASP A 76 10.23 -5.74 1.64
CA ASP A 76 11.30 -4.89 2.17
C ASP A 76 11.14 -4.68 3.68
N MET A 77 9.90 -4.63 4.17
CA MET A 77 9.59 -4.60 5.61
C MET A 77 9.98 -5.91 6.29
N ASP A 78 9.73 -7.05 5.67
CA ASP A 78 10.14 -8.37 6.18
C ASP A 78 11.66 -8.49 6.24
N GLU A 79 12.37 -8.02 5.21
CA GLU A 79 13.84 -7.97 5.18
C GLU A 79 14.40 -7.07 6.28
N ALA A 80 13.81 -5.87 6.49
CA ALA A 80 14.22 -4.98 7.56
C ALA A 80 14.04 -5.60 8.95
N LEU A 81 12.92 -6.30 9.17
CA LEU A 81 12.64 -6.99 10.44
C LEU A 81 13.56 -8.20 10.62
N ALA A 82 13.83 -8.97 9.58
CA ALA A 82 14.79 -10.07 9.58
C ALA A 82 16.21 -9.59 9.92
N LYS A 83 16.64 -8.48 9.32
CA LYS A 83 17.92 -7.84 9.60
C LYS A 83 18.02 -7.39 11.06
N TYR A 84 16.95 -6.80 11.59
CA TYR A 84 16.88 -6.41 13.00
C TYR A 84 17.00 -7.63 13.94
N PHE A 85 16.34 -8.74 13.60
CA PHE A 85 16.46 -10.00 14.34
C PHE A 85 17.91 -10.49 14.37
N LEU A 86 18.59 -10.56 13.22
CA LEU A 86 19.98 -11.00 13.12
C LEU A 86 20.91 -10.10 13.95
N GLN A 87 20.76 -8.79 13.86
CA GLN A 87 21.53 -7.83 14.63
C GLN A 87 21.35 -8.03 16.15
N SER A 88 20.10 -8.25 16.58
CA SER A 88 19.78 -8.47 18.00
C SER A 88 20.39 -9.75 18.57
N HIS A 89 20.71 -10.72 17.72
CA HIS A 89 21.32 -12.00 18.11
C HIS A 89 22.82 -12.10 17.74
N GLY A 90 23.42 -11.04 17.19
CA GLY A 90 24.83 -11.05 16.78
C GLY A 90 25.12 -12.03 15.64
N LEU A 91 24.12 -12.28 14.76
CA LEU A 91 24.22 -13.21 13.64
C LEU A 91 24.52 -12.43 12.34
N GLU A 92 25.28 -13.07 11.45
CA GLU A 92 25.64 -12.52 10.14
C GLU A 92 24.84 -13.22 9.04
N GLU A 93 24.19 -12.43 8.21
CA GLU A 93 23.33 -12.94 7.13
C GLU A 93 24.07 -13.77 6.10
N ASP A 94 25.31 -13.40 5.78
CA ASP A 94 26.14 -14.08 4.77
C ASP A 94 26.52 -15.53 5.15
N LYS A 95 26.39 -15.86 6.43
CA LYS A 95 26.68 -17.20 6.95
C LYS A 95 25.47 -18.14 6.91
N LEU A 96 24.30 -17.62 6.56
CA LEU A 96 23.05 -18.39 6.56
C LEU A 96 22.82 -19.10 5.23
N THR A 97 22.29 -20.32 5.31
CA THR A 97 21.82 -21.03 4.12
C THR A 97 20.57 -20.39 3.53
N PRO A 98 20.27 -20.62 2.23
CA PRO A 98 19.06 -20.12 1.60
C PRO A 98 17.78 -20.57 2.34
N GLU A 99 17.75 -21.80 2.84
CA GLU A 99 16.63 -22.36 3.59
C GLU A 99 16.42 -21.62 4.92
N THR A 100 17.51 -21.32 5.63
CA THR A 100 17.47 -20.55 6.89
C THR A 100 17.00 -19.12 6.64
N LYS A 101 17.47 -18.47 5.56
CA LYS A 101 17.00 -17.13 5.16
C LYS A 101 15.50 -17.13 4.84
N ALA A 102 15.00 -18.12 4.13
CA ALA A 102 13.58 -18.26 3.82
C ALA A 102 12.73 -18.43 5.09
N LEU A 103 13.21 -19.25 6.05
CA LEU A 103 12.55 -19.42 7.34
C LEU A 103 12.53 -18.14 8.16
N LEU A 104 13.64 -17.41 8.19
CA LEU A 104 13.76 -16.12 8.87
C LEU A 104 12.79 -15.08 8.29
N LEU A 105 12.72 -14.94 6.97
CA LEU A 105 11.79 -14.03 6.29
C LEU A 105 10.33 -14.42 6.54
N LYS A 106 10.00 -15.71 6.53
CA LYS A 106 8.65 -16.17 6.86
C LYS A 106 8.27 -15.86 8.30
N SER A 107 9.21 -15.98 9.24
CA SER A 107 8.99 -15.60 10.65
C SER A 107 8.81 -14.09 10.79
N ALA A 108 9.58 -13.28 10.06
CA ALA A 108 9.45 -11.84 10.01
C ALA A 108 8.07 -11.41 9.47
N GLU A 109 7.61 -11.99 8.36
CA GLU A 109 6.28 -11.74 7.82
C GLU A 109 5.19 -12.10 8.84
N THR A 110 5.30 -13.24 9.50
CA THR A 110 4.32 -13.68 10.51
C THR A 110 4.25 -12.68 11.67
N CYS A 111 5.40 -12.25 12.19
CA CYS A 111 5.50 -11.24 13.24
C CYS A 111 4.92 -9.88 12.79
N LYS A 112 5.30 -9.40 11.60
CA LYS A 112 4.78 -8.17 11.00
C LYS A 112 3.25 -8.20 10.91
N ARG A 113 2.67 -9.30 10.43
CA ARG A 113 1.22 -9.47 10.29
C ARG A 113 0.51 -9.49 11.64
N ALA A 114 1.06 -10.16 12.65
CA ALA A 114 0.50 -10.15 14.00
C ALA A 114 0.47 -8.72 14.58
N LEU A 115 1.50 -7.91 14.34
CA LEU A 115 1.57 -6.51 14.76
C LEU A 115 0.56 -5.58 14.05
N THR A 116 -0.17 -6.05 13.06
CA THR A 116 -1.30 -5.32 12.49
C THR A 116 -2.44 -5.21 13.51
N GLU A 117 -2.71 -6.28 14.24
CA GLU A 117 -3.78 -6.36 15.23
C GLU A 117 -3.27 -6.19 16.68
N GLU A 118 -2.09 -6.73 16.98
CA GLU A 118 -1.50 -6.75 18.31
C GLU A 118 -0.49 -5.62 18.53
N MET A 119 -0.29 -5.21 19.79
CA MET A 119 0.71 -4.19 20.18
C MET A 119 2.12 -4.76 20.25
N THR A 120 2.23 -6.06 20.49
CA THR A 120 3.48 -6.81 20.59
C THR A 120 3.35 -8.15 19.91
N ALA A 121 4.39 -8.61 19.23
CA ALA A 121 4.43 -9.96 18.67
C ALA A 121 5.81 -10.58 18.84
N GLU A 122 5.85 -11.90 18.83
CA GLU A 122 7.09 -12.66 18.92
C GLU A 122 7.53 -13.14 17.54
N MET A 123 8.80 -12.88 17.23
CA MET A 123 9.48 -13.47 16.09
C MET A 123 10.38 -14.61 16.59
N THR A 124 10.03 -15.84 16.21
CA THR A 124 10.77 -17.03 16.62
C THR A 124 11.36 -17.74 15.40
N VAL A 125 12.63 -18.07 15.45
CA VAL A 125 13.33 -18.85 14.42
C VAL A 125 14.05 -19.99 15.09
N GLN A 126 13.76 -21.22 14.68
CA GLN A 126 14.36 -22.45 15.21
C GLN A 126 14.79 -23.34 14.06
N CYS A 127 16.10 -23.45 13.86
CA CYS A 127 16.75 -24.35 12.91
C CYS A 127 18.21 -24.61 13.37
N ASP A 128 18.94 -25.39 12.61
CA ASP A 128 20.32 -25.74 12.95
C ASP A 128 21.26 -24.53 13.09
N GLN A 129 20.99 -23.46 12.34
CA GLN A 129 21.82 -22.26 12.33
C GLN A 129 21.32 -21.14 13.27
N ILE A 130 20.03 -21.13 13.59
CA ILE A 130 19.40 -20.11 14.43
C ILE A 130 18.49 -20.79 15.44
N ASN A 131 18.66 -20.44 16.70
CA ASN A 131 17.71 -20.77 17.76
C ASN A 131 17.51 -19.50 18.60
N GLY A 132 16.54 -18.68 18.19
CA GLY A 132 16.33 -17.36 18.78
C GLY A 132 14.88 -16.94 18.78
N GLN A 133 14.57 -16.01 19.72
CA GLN A 133 13.27 -15.41 19.89
C GLN A 133 13.45 -13.92 20.15
N LEU A 134 12.59 -13.09 19.57
CA LEU A 134 12.60 -11.63 19.70
C LEU A 134 11.19 -11.11 19.83
N THR A 135 10.92 -10.37 20.91
CA THR A 135 9.67 -9.63 21.04
C THR A 135 9.79 -8.28 20.34
N VAL A 136 8.87 -7.99 19.44
CA VAL A 136 8.79 -6.73 18.70
C VAL A 136 7.52 -5.99 19.09
N THR A 137 7.61 -4.66 19.27
CA THR A 137 6.46 -3.79 19.53
C THR A 137 6.13 -2.96 18.29
N ARG A 138 4.90 -2.44 18.21
CA ARG A 138 4.50 -1.50 17.13
C ARG A 138 5.37 -0.24 17.10
N GLU A 139 5.77 0.28 18.24
CA GLU A 139 6.66 1.45 18.33
C GLU A 139 8.01 1.12 17.71
N LYS A 140 8.53 -0.10 17.96
CA LYS A 140 9.82 -0.53 17.41
C LYS A 140 9.78 -0.67 15.89
N LEU A 141 8.63 -1.00 15.30
CA LEU A 141 8.49 -1.03 13.84
C LEU A 141 8.76 0.33 13.19
N LYS A 142 8.43 1.45 13.85
CA LYS A 142 8.73 2.78 13.31
C LYS A 142 10.23 3.00 13.12
N GLU A 143 11.02 2.51 14.06
CA GLU A 143 12.48 2.61 14.01
C GLU A 143 13.04 1.65 12.94
N ILE A 144 12.54 0.41 12.93
CA ILE A 144 13.00 -0.63 11.97
C ILE A 144 12.69 -0.21 10.53
N PHE A 145 11.54 0.42 10.30
CA PHE A 145 11.07 0.83 8.96
C PHE A 145 11.37 2.30 8.62
N ALA A 146 12.20 2.99 9.43
CA ALA A 146 12.43 4.43 9.26
C ALA A 146 12.89 4.79 7.84
N GLU A 147 13.87 4.06 7.29
CA GLU A 147 14.37 4.27 5.92
C GLU A 147 13.29 4.05 4.86
N LEU A 148 12.44 3.03 5.03
CA LEU A 148 11.33 2.75 4.11
C LEU A 148 10.29 3.87 4.16
N PHE A 149 10.03 4.41 5.35
CA PHE A 149 9.10 5.53 5.54
C PHE A 149 9.64 6.85 5.00
N GLU A 150 10.95 7.11 5.10
CA GLU A 150 11.57 8.26 4.45
C GLU A 150 11.43 8.19 2.93
N ARG A 151 11.68 7.02 2.33
CA ARG A 151 11.47 6.81 0.89
C ARG A 151 10.01 7.00 0.49
N MET A 152 9.06 6.47 1.27
CA MET A 152 7.63 6.71 1.05
C MET A 152 7.31 8.21 1.07
N GLY A 153 7.83 8.95 2.03
CA GLY A 153 7.67 10.40 2.13
C GLY A 153 8.22 11.14 0.91
N ALA A 154 9.37 10.73 0.41
CA ALA A 154 9.96 11.33 -0.80
C ALA A 154 9.05 11.18 -2.03
N HIS A 155 8.42 10.01 -2.22
CA HIS A 155 7.47 9.78 -3.32
C HIS A 155 6.18 10.59 -3.16
N VAL A 156 5.66 10.73 -1.94
CA VAL A 156 4.50 11.61 -1.66
C VAL A 156 4.83 13.06 -2.03
N GLU A 157 5.98 13.58 -1.61
CA GLU A 157 6.41 14.94 -1.94
C GLU A 157 6.63 15.13 -3.45
N ALA A 158 7.22 14.15 -4.14
CA ALA A 158 7.42 14.18 -5.59
C ALA A 158 6.08 14.27 -6.35
N VAL A 159 5.07 13.52 -5.91
CA VAL A 159 3.73 13.54 -6.50
C VAL A 159 3.04 14.88 -6.26
N LEU A 160 3.11 15.44 -5.05
CA LEU A 160 2.56 16.76 -4.73
C LEU A 160 3.21 17.85 -5.60
N GLN A 161 4.54 17.79 -5.72
CA GLN A 161 5.31 18.75 -6.55
C GLN A 161 4.94 18.66 -8.03
N SER A 162 4.89 17.44 -8.58
CA SER A 162 4.56 17.19 -9.99
C SER A 162 3.11 17.57 -10.30
N GLY A 163 2.19 17.32 -9.37
CA GLY A 163 0.78 17.71 -9.47
C GLY A 163 0.52 19.17 -9.10
N ARG A 164 1.56 19.96 -8.73
CA ARG A 164 1.44 21.36 -8.30
C ARG A 164 0.42 21.55 -7.18
N THR A 165 0.35 20.60 -6.27
CA THR A 165 -0.62 20.55 -5.18
C THR A 165 0.11 20.64 -3.84
N ARG A 166 -0.51 21.24 -2.84
CA ARG A 166 0.00 21.28 -1.46
C ARG A 166 -0.72 20.22 -0.61
N LYS A 167 -0.10 19.84 0.51
CA LYS A 167 -0.65 18.85 1.46
C LYS A 167 -2.04 19.22 1.96
N ASP A 168 -2.26 20.52 2.23
CA ASP A 168 -3.55 21.07 2.72
C ASP A 168 -4.65 21.06 1.66
N MET A 169 -4.34 20.84 0.40
CA MET A 169 -5.28 20.73 -0.71
C MET A 169 -5.71 19.28 -1.00
N VAL A 170 -5.14 18.30 -0.33
CA VAL A 170 -5.55 16.90 -0.46
C VAL A 170 -6.78 16.67 0.42
N ASP A 171 -7.94 16.45 -0.19
CA ASP A 171 -9.18 16.21 0.56
C ASP A 171 -9.25 14.81 1.17
N TYR A 172 -8.78 13.78 0.44
CA TYR A 172 -8.83 12.39 0.86
C TYR A 172 -7.52 11.68 0.63
N LEU A 173 -7.13 10.84 1.61
CA LEU A 173 -6.08 9.84 1.46
C LEU A 173 -6.73 8.46 1.39
N ILE A 174 -6.60 7.79 0.26
CA ILE A 174 -7.02 6.41 0.09
C ILE A 174 -5.77 5.55 0.17
N MET A 175 -5.78 4.58 1.07
CA MET A 175 -4.67 3.66 1.27
C MET A 175 -5.07 2.28 0.75
N VAL A 176 -4.33 1.75 -0.22
CA VAL A 176 -4.57 0.47 -0.90
C VAL A 176 -3.40 -0.47 -0.65
N GLY A 177 -3.64 -1.77 -0.72
CA GLY A 177 -2.63 -2.80 -0.51
C GLY A 177 -2.50 -3.27 0.94
N GLY A 178 -2.09 -4.53 1.11
CA GLY A 178 -2.10 -5.22 2.41
C GLY A 178 -1.25 -4.56 3.49
N CYS A 179 -0.18 -3.85 3.13
CA CYS A 179 0.67 -3.14 4.10
C CYS A 179 -0.04 -1.91 4.69
N CYS A 180 -1.03 -1.35 4.01
CA CYS A 180 -1.81 -0.23 4.49
C CYS A 180 -2.74 -0.58 5.65
N ASN A 181 -2.94 -1.86 5.95
CA ASN A 181 -3.68 -2.31 7.14
C ASN A 181 -2.87 -2.11 8.44
N MET A 182 -1.55 -1.92 8.34
CA MET A 182 -0.70 -1.69 9.51
C MET A 182 -0.90 -0.26 10.05
N ALA A 183 -1.22 -0.15 11.35
CA ALA A 183 -1.41 1.13 12.02
C ALA A 183 -0.18 2.07 11.90
N VAL A 184 1.04 1.51 11.91
CA VAL A 184 2.28 2.27 11.76
C VAL A 184 2.39 2.91 10.37
N VAL A 185 1.94 2.22 9.32
CA VAL A 185 1.92 2.76 7.94
C VAL A 185 0.89 3.87 7.82
N GLN A 186 -0.33 3.65 8.34
CA GLN A 186 -1.40 4.65 8.33
C GLN A 186 -0.99 5.93 9.08
N GLN A 187 -0.42 5.79 10.27
CA GLN A 187 0.05 6.93 11.05
C GLN A 187 1.16 7.69 10.32
N THR A 188 2.10 6.96 9.72
CA THR A 188 3.20 7.57 8.96
C THR A 188 2.69 8.34 7.75
N ALA A 189 1.78 7.78 6.97
CA ALA A 189 1.18 8.46 5.81
C ALA A 189 0.44 9.75 6.23
N LYS A 190 -0.32 9.72 7.33
CA LYS A 190 -0.97 10.91 7.91
C LYS A 190 0.06 11.94 8.37
N CYS A 191 1.14 11.53 9.00
CA CYS A 191 2.23 12.44 9.41
C CYS A 191 2.92 13.09 8.21
N ILE A 192 3.18 12.34 7.13
CA ILE A 192 3.79 12.86 5.90
C ILE A 192 2.90 13.94 5.28
N LEU A 193 1.58 13.73 5.25
CA LEU A 193 0.62 14.73 4.76
C LEU A 193 0.35 15.86 5.77
N GLU A 194 0.89 15.77 6.99
CA GLU A 194 0.64 16.73 8.08
C GLU A 194 -0.86 16.91 8.39
N ARG A 195 -1.63 15.82 8.22
CA ARG A 195 -3.09 15.82 8.37
C ARG A 195 -3.57 14.65 9.21
N SER A 196 -4.32 14.95 10.27
CA SER A 196 -4.97 13.94 11.11
C SER A 196 -6.41 13.64 10.69
N ASP A 197 -7.02 14.56 9.94
CA ASP A 197 -8.42 14.55 9.51
C ASP A 197 -8.65 13.79 8.20
N VAL A 198 -7.60 13.27 7.59
CA VAL A 198 -7.72 12.48 6.37
C VAL A 198 -8.26 11.10 6.72
N ASP A 199 -9.45 10.79 6.25
CA ASP A 199 -10.03 9.45 6.39
C ASP A 199 -9.21 8.45 5.58
N ALA A 200 -8.52 7.54 6.28
CA ALA A 200 -7.99 6.33 5.65
C ALA A 200 -9.18 5.41 5.37
N MET A 201 -9.80 5.55 4.22
CA MET A 201 -10.91 4.70 3.81
C MET A 201 -10.40 3.26 3.67
N ASN A 202 -11.18 2.30 4.17
CA ASN A 202 -10.81 0.89 4.17
C ASN A 202 -10.59 0.39 2.73
N ALA A 203 -9.33 0.14 2.42
CA ALA A 203 -8.80 0.01 1.07
C ALA A 203 -9.15 -1.30 0.37
N ASP A 204 -9.45 -2.36 1.13
CA ASP A 204 -9.59 -3.71 0.57
C ASP A 204 -10.71 -3.81 -0.47
N TYR A 205 -11.73 -2.96 -0.37
CA TYR A 205 -12.89 -2.96 -1.26
C TYR A 205 -12.95 -1.77 -2.24
N MET A 206 -12.15 -0.73 -2.03
CA MET A 206 -12.25 0.52 -2.80
C MET A 206 -12.00 0.31 -4.29
N VAL A 207 -11.02 -0.51 -4.65
CA VAL A 207 -10.73 -0.84 -6.05
C VAL A 207 -11.91 -1.58 -6.69
N ALA A 208 -12.45 -2.59 -6.00
CA ALA A 208 -13.59 -3.37 -6.51
C ALA A 208 -14.86 -2.51 -6.62
N LEU A 209 -15.13 -1.65 -5.63
CA LEU A 209 -16.23 -0.70 -5.67
C LEU A 209 -16.11 0.27 -6.85
N GLY A 210 -14.92 0.84 -7.06
CA GLY A 210 -14.68 1.76 -8.18
C GLY A 210 -14.84 1.09 -9.55
N MET A 211 -14.41 -0.16 -9.69
CA MET A 211 -14.67 -0.94 -10.90
C MET A 211 -16.16 -1.19 -11.11
N GLY A 212 -16.94 -1.44 -10.06
CA GLY A 212 -18.39 -1.54 -10.09
C GLY A 212 -19.05 -0.24 -10.55
N VAL A 213 -18.62 0.91 -10.01
CA VAL A 213 -19.08 2.24 -10.45
C VAL A 213 -18.78 2.47 -11.92
N ALA A 214 -17.56 2.15 -12.39
CA ALA A 214 -17.16 2.28 -13.79
C ALA A 214 -18.00 1.41 -14.73
N ALA A 215 -18.33 0.20 -14.30
CA ALA A 215 -19.20 -0.69 -15.07
C ALA A 215 -20.62 -0.12 -15.22
N GLY A 216 -21.21 0.39 -14.13
CA GLY A 216 -22.53 1.04 -14.17
C GLY A 216 -22.57 2.28 -15.07
N MET A 217 -21.55 3.13 -15.04
CA MET A 217 -21.44 4.28 -15.94
C MET A 217 -21.41 3.90 -17.44
N LYS A 218 -20.84 2.73 -17.75
CA LYS A 218 -20.78 2.21 -19.13
C LYS A 218 -22.14 1.73 -19.61
N GLU A 219 -22.95 1.15 -18.74
CA GLU A 219 -24.32 0.75 -19.05
C GLU A 219 -25.23 1.93 -19.30
N GLU A 220 -25.22 2.95 -18.42
CA GLU A 220 -25.96 4.21 -18.63
C GLU A 220 -25.64 4.85 -20.00
N ASN A 221 -24.38 4.87 -20.42
CA ASN A 221 -23.96 5.39 -21.72
C ASN A 221 -24.38 4.51 -22.93
N ARG A 222 -24.76 3.24 -22.71
CA ARG A 222 -25.28 2.37 -23.79
C ARG A 222 -26.78 2.55 -24.00
N GLU A 223 -27.52 2.88 -22.95
CA GLU A 223 -28.97 3.11 -23.03
C GLU A 223 -29.34 4.46 -23.68
N VAL A 224 -28.41 5.41 -23.72
CA VAL A 224 -28.61 6.74 -24.31
C VAL A 224 -28.28 6.80 -25.82
N LYS A 225 -27.87 5.68 -26.44
CA LYS A 225 -27.60 5.55 -27.89
C LYS A 225 -28.68 4.72 -28.57
#